data_f3e81fee1f7d684e309846b9471c62f2
#
_entry.id   f3e81fee1f7d684e309846b9471c62f2
#
_cell.length_a   1.000
_cell.length_b   1.000
_cell.length_c   1.000
_cell.angle_alpha   90.00
_cell.angle_beta   90.00
_cell.angle_gamma   90.00
#
_symmetry.space_group_name_H-M   'P 1'
#
loop_
_entity.id
_entity.type
_entity.pdbx_description
1 polymer ?
#
loop_
_entity_poly.entity_id
_entity_poly.type
_entity_poly.pdbx_seq_one_letter_code
_entity_poly.pdbx_strand_id
1 'polypeptide(L)'
;MGTWEALHTIAGTLAVWWIIYLLFKRFRWPSPVACATVLLPAVLWLDPVRFNFYYGELTIFAVAFVATDLWWTRPGQWQRWVPEGLLTGIAAAFTLRPAVFALYFLFRKDYRALGWMAGAFASFTALGAVARPGMTAAYFTDYVLHIGERYDLSQAQNLTLFGAAQRFTCLLYTSPSPRD
;
A
#
# COMPACT_ATOMS: atom_id res chain seq x y z
N MET A 1 8.72 -4.82 24.21
CA MET A 1 8.50 -5.03 22.77
C MET A 1 8.23 -6.51 22.56
N GLY A 2 7.07 -6.85 22.02
CA GLY A 2 6.77 -8.25 21.68
C GLY A 2 7.58 -8.69 20.46
N THR A 3 7.79 -9.99 20.29
CA THR A 3 8.52 -10.56 19.15
C THR A 3 7.91 -10.13 17.80
N TRP A 4 6.60 -9.97 17.75
CA TRP A 4 5.88 -9.49 16.56
C TRP A 4 6.25 -8.04 16.19
N GLU A 5 6.27 -7.12 17.16
CA GLU A 5 6.63 -5.72 16.94
C GLU A 5 8.05 -5.58 16.40
N ALA A 6 8.99 -6.36 16.96
CA ALA A 6 10.37 -6.37 16.48
C ALA A 6 10.46 -6.88 15.04
N LEU A 7 9.79 -7.98 14.71
CA LEU A 7 9.77 -8.54 13.35
C LEU A 7 9.15 -7.57 12.35
N HIS A 8 8.01 -6.95 12.70
CA HIS A 8 7.35 -5.97 11.85
C HIS A 8 8.25 -4.75 11.59
N THR A 9 8.94 -4.25 12.63
CA THR A 9 9.83 -3.09 12.51
C THR A 9 11.04 -3.40 11.62
N ILE A 10 11.67 -4.55 11.83
CA ILE A 10 12.82 -4.98 11.01
C ILE A 10 12.39 -5.16 9.55
N ALA A 11 11.33 -5.93 9.31
CA ALA A 11 10.83 -6.21 7.97
C ALA A 11 10.37 -4.92 7.25
N GLY A 12 9.67 -4.04 7.96
CA GLY A 12 9.24 -2.74 7.43
C GLY A 12 10.40 -1.83 7.09
N THR A 13 11.45 -1.78 7.94
CA THR A 13 12.68 -1.02 7.66
C THR A 13 13.39 -1.53 6.42
N LEU A 14 13.49 -2.86 6.25
CA LEU A 14 14.05 -3.48 5.05
C LEU A 14 13.20 -3.17 3.80
N ALA A 15 11.88 -3.17 3.94
CA ALA A 15 10.97 -2.81 2.85
C ALA A 15 11.14 -1.34 2.43
N VAL A 16 11.26 -0.41 3.37
CA VAL A 16 11.55 1.00 3.09
C VAL A 16 12.90 1.14 2.38
N TRP A 17 13.94 0.49 2.89
CA TRP A 17 15.26 0.49 2.25
C TRP A 17 15.19 -0.06 0.82
N TRP A 18 14.45 -1.14 0.60
CA TRP A 18 14.25 -1.74 -0.71
C TRP A 18 13.56 -0.80 -1.70
N ILE A 19 12.50 -0.10 -1.26
CA ILE A 19 11.81 0.91 -2.08
C ILE A 19 12.78 2.01 -2.53
N ILE A 20 13.57 2.55 -1.59
CA ILE A 20 14.56 3.60 -1.87
C ILE A 20 15.63 3.08 -2.84
N TYR A 21 16.12 1.85 -2.62
CA TYR A 21 17.08 1.21 -3.51
C TYR A 21 16.54 1.07 -4.94
N LEU A 22 15.30 0.58 -5.10
CA LEU A 22 14.67 0.45 -6.41
C LEU A 22 14.54 1.81 -7.12
N LEU A 23 14.19 2.85 -6.37
CA LEU A 23 14.08 4.20 -6.88
C LEU A 23 15.43 4.68 -7.47
N PHE A 24 16.51 4.62 -6.70
CA PHE A 24 17.83 5.01 -7.17
C PHE A 24 18.34 4.15 -8.33
N LYS A 25 18.07 2.86 -8.29
CA LYS A 25 18.39 1.94 -9.39
C LYS A 25 17.62 2.32 -10.67
N ARG A 26 16.36 2.70 -10.55
CA ARG A 26 15.52 3.11 -11.68
C ARG A 26 16.04 4.39 -12.34
N PHE A 27 16.54 5.34 -11.56
CA PHE A 27 17.17 6.57 -12.04
C PHE A 27 18.64 6.42 -12.41
N ARG A 28 19.16 5.18 -12.44
CA ARG A 28 20.56 4.87 -12.81
C ARG A 28 21.59 5.65 -11.99
N TRP A 29 21.35 5.88 -10.74
CA TRP A 29 22.30 6.55 -9.87
C TRP A 29 23.54 5.67 -9.64
N PRO A 30 24.77 6.25 -9.54
CA PRO A 30 26.03 5.49 -9.55
C PRO A 30 26.20 4.54 -8.37
N SER A 31 25.56 4.82 -7.22
CA SER A 31 25.66 3.99 -6.01
C SER A 31 24.30 3.85 -5.32
N PRO A 32 23.36 3.08 -5.89
CA PRO A 32 21.99 2.98 -5.37
C PRO A 32 21.93 2.41 -3.95
N VAL A 33 22.83 1.48 -3.59
CA VAL A 33 22.93 0.91 -2.25
C VAL A 33 23.35 1.96 -1.23
N ALA A 34 24.41 2.71 -1.51
CA ALA A 34 24.90 3.75 -0.61
C ALA A 34 23.85 4.85 -0.42
N CYS A 35 23.23 5.31 -1.51
CA CYS A 35 22.17 6.32 -1.45
C CYS A 35 20.95 5.84 -0.63
N ALA A 36 20.53 4.60 -0.83
CA ALA A 36 19.44 4.03 -0.05
C ALA A 36 19.77 3.97 1.44
N THR A 37 20.99 3.56 1.79
CA THR A 37 21.41 3.44 3.19
C THR A 37 21.53 4.81 3.87
N VAL A 38 22.08 5.81 3.18
CA VAL A 38 22.21 7.17 3.72
C VAL A 38 20.85 7.86 3.88
N LEU A 39 19.94 7.65 2.93
CA LEU A 39 18.63 8.29 2.97
C LEU A 39 17.64 7.60 3.91
N LEU A 40 17.87 6.33 4.25
CA LEU A 40 16.97 5.54 5.07
C LEU A 40 16.56 6.22 6.39
N PRO A 41 17.48 6.76 7.22
CA PRO A 41 17.09 7.39 8.49
C PRO A 41 16.15 8.59 8.27
N ALA A 42 16.41 9.40 7.24
CA ALA A 42 15.57 10.55 6.91
C ALA A 42 14.17 10.13 6.49
N VAL A 43 14.03 9.05 5.69
CA VAL A 43 12.73 8.53 5.26
C VAL A 43 11.98 7.89 6.42
N LEU A 44 12.67 7.18 7.32
CA LEU A 44 12.06 6.62 8.54
C LEU A 44 11.53 7.69 9.49
N TRP A 45 12.06 8.90 9.41
CA TRP A 45 11.62 10.05 10.23
C TRP A 45 10.35 10.72 9.68
N LEU A 46 9.95 10.44 8.44
CA LEU A 46 8.73 11.00 7.85
C LEU A 46 7.48 10.47 8.56
N ASP A 47 6.55 11.39 8.87
CA ASP A 47 5.33 11.05 9.59
C ASP A 47 4.54 9.88 8.95
N PRO A 48 4.31 9.80 7.63
CA PRO A 48 3.58 8.68 7.04
C PRO A 48 4.24 7.32 7.31
N VAL A 49 5.58 7.27 7.34
CA VAL A 49 6.34 6.04 7.63
C VAL A 49 6.28 5.70 9.11
N ARG A 50 6.45 6.70 9.99
CA ARG A 50 6.35 6.53 11.45
C ARG A 50 4.96 6.06 11.87
N PHE A 51 3.90 6.65 11.32
CA PHE A 51 2.52 6.20 11.59
C PHE A 51 2.28 4.76 11.16
N ASN A 52 2.83 4.34 10.01
CA ASN A 52 2.73 2.96 9.57
C ASN A 52 3.34 1.97 10.56
N PHE A 53 4.52 2.30 11.12
CA PHE A 53 5.15 1.50 12.17
C PHE A 53 4.37 1.54 13.49
N TYR A 54 3.84 2.69 13.86
CA TYR A 54 3.10 2.87 15.10
C TYR A 54 1.79 2.07 15.12
N TYR A 55 1.06 2.07 14.01
CA TYR A 55 -0.20 1.34 13.86
C TYR A 55 -0.02 -0.11 13.39
N GLY A 56 1.20 -0.55 13.07
CA GLY A 56 1.45 -1.90 12.56
C GLY A 56 0.79 -2.17 11.21
N GLU A 57 0.65 -1.13 10.36
CA GLU A 57 0.01 -1.26 9.05
C GLU A 57 0.88 -2.01 8.04
N LEU A 58 0.25 -2.73 7.12
CA LEU A 58 0.93 -3.45 6.04
C LEU A 58 1.16 -2.59 4.78
N THR A 59 0.87 -1.29 4.84
CA THR A 59 0.94 -0.39 3.68
C THR A 59 2.35 -0.28 3.10
N ILE A 60 3.39 -0.25 3.93
CA ILE A 60 4.80 -0.22 3.48
C ILE A 60 5.13 -1.47 2.66
N PHE A 61 4.68 -2.65 3.09
CA PHE A 61 4.91 -3.90 2.36
C PHE A 61 4.15 -3.90 1.02
N ALA A 62 2.92 -3.40 1.02
CA ALA A 62 2.15 -3.26 -0.21
C ALA A 62 2.85 -2.34 -1.21
N VAL A 63 3.38 -1.19 -0.77
CA VAL A 63 4.18 -0.28 -1.61
C VAL A 63 5.45 -0.96 -2.10
N ALA A 64 6.15 -1.74 -1.25
CA ALA A 64 7.34 -2.48 -1.65
C ALA A 64 7.04 -3.51 -2.73
N PHE A 65 5.93 -4.24 -2.65
CA PHE A 65 5.49 -5.19 -3.67
C PHE A 65 5.18 -4.49 -4.99
N VAL A 66 4.41 -3.41 -4.95
CA VAL A 66 4.09 -2.62 -6.15
C VAL A 66 5.36 -2.03 -6.78
N ALA A 67 6.24 -1.42 -5.97
CA ALA A 67 7.51 -0.87 -6.46
C ALA A 67 8.39 -1.95 -7.09
N THR A 68 8.45 -3.13 -6.48
CA THR A 68 9.19 -4.26 -7.03
C THR A 68 8.58 -4.72 -8.35
N ASP A 69 7.28 -4.77 -8.45
CA ASP A 69 6.57 -5.21 -9.64
C ASP A 69 6.78 -4.26 -10.82
N LEU A 70 6.73 -2.96 -10.58
CA LEU A 70 6.80 -1.92 -11.61
C LEU A 70 8.24 -1.52 -11.97
N TRP A 71 9.18 -1.53 -11.01
CA TRP A 71 10.50 -0.93 -11.19
C TRP A 71 11.64 -1.94 -11.26
N TRP A 72 11.43 -3.16 -10.79
CA TRP A 72 12.47 -4.16 -10.86
C TRP A 72 12.56 -4.77 -12.26
N THR A 73 13.61 -4.43 -12.99
CA THR A 73 13.95 -5.09 -14.25
C THR A 73 14.37 -6.53 -13.97
N ARG A 74 13.50 -7.45 -14.27
CA ARG A 74 13.72 -8.89 -14.04
C ARG A 74 14.59 -9.47 -15.15
N PRO A 75 15.73 -10.10 -14.88
CA PRO A 75 16.43 -10.88 -15.88
C PRO A 75 15.56 -12.06 -16.32
N GLY A 76 15.58 -12.42 -17.61
CA GLY A 76 14.62 -13.27 -18.30
C GLY A 76 14.16 -14.57 -17.64
N GLN A 77 14.98 -15.19 -16.76
CA GLN A 77 14.56 -16.39 -16.01
C GLN A 77 13.53 -16.07 -14.92
N TRP A 78 13.69 -14.96 -14.20
CA TRP A 78 12.79 -14.55 -13.12
C TRP A 78 11.43 -14.07 -13.62
N GLN A 79 11.37 -13.59 -14.87
CA GLN A 79 10.12 -13.16 -15.50
C GLN A 79 9.16 -14.35 -15.75
N ARG A 80 9.67 -15.57 -15.80
CA ARG A 80 8.86 -16.80 -15.88
C ARG A 80 8.18 -17.13 -14.55
N TRP A 81 8.87 -16.91 -13.42
CA TRP A 81 8.39 -17.30 -12.09
C TRP A 81 7.59 -16.21 -11.40
N VAL A 82 7.93 -14.95 -11.63
CA VAL A 82 7.26 -13.79 -11.03
C VAL A 82 6.85 -12.84 -12.16
N PRO A 83 5.75 -13.10 -12.84
CA PRO A 83 5.26 -12.23 -13.91
C PRO A 83 4.87 -10.84 -13.37
N GLU A 84 4.91 -9.84 -14.25
CA GLU A 84 4.46 -8.49 -13.94
C GLU A 84 2.97 -8.52 -13.57
N GLY A 85 2.56 -7.78 -12.55
CA GLY A 85 1.21 -7.77 -11.98
C GLY A 85 1.01 -8.71 -10.80
N LEU A 86 1.82 -9.78 -10.66
CA LEU A 86 1.64 -10.77 -9.60
C LEU A 86 1.77 -10.16 -8.20
N LEU A 87 2.86 -9.43 -7.95
CA LEU A 87 3.12 -8.83 -6.63
C LEU A 87 2.11 -7.72 -6.31
N THR A 88 1.71 -6.95 -7.32
CA THR A 88 0.66 -5.93 -7.20
C THR A 88 -0.68 -6.57 -6.84
N GLY A 89 -1.01 -7.73 -7.41
CA GLY A 89 -2.22 -8.48 -7.07
C GLY A 89 -2.21 -9.03 -5.65
N ILE A 90 -1.07 -9.55 -5.19
CA ILE A 90 -0.88 -9.98 -3.80
C ILE A 90 -1.05 -8.78 -2.85
N ALA A 91 -0.40 -7.66 -3.15
CA ALA A 91 -0.54 -6.45 -2.36
C ALA A 91 -1.99 -5.96 -2.28
N ALA A 92 -2.74 -6.04 -3.40
CA ALA A 92 -4.16 -5.67 -3.45
C ALA A 92 -5.04 -6.59 -2.60
N ALA A 93 -4.68 -7.86 -2.43
CA ALA A 93 -5.42 -8.78 -1.56
C ALA A 93 -5.25 -8.46 -0.05
N PHE A 94 -4.10 -7.91 0.34
CA PHE A 94 -3.87 -7.48 1.72
C PHE A 94 -4.45 -6.08 2.01
N THR A 95 -4.31 -5.17 1.07
CA THR A 95 -4.83 -3.82 1.18
C THR A 95 -5.38 -3.40 -0.17
N LEU A 96 -6.65 -3.08 -0.28
CA LEU A 96 -7.31 -2.84 -1.57
C LEU A 96 -6.73 -1.64 -2.37
N ARG A 97 -5.97 -0.77 -1.71
CA ARG A 97 -5.34 0.43 -2.33
C ARG A 97 -4.51 0.14 -3.59
N PRO A 98 -3.64 -0.90 -3.65
CA PRO A 98 -2.92 -1.25 -4.87
C PRO A 98 -3.79 -1.67 -6.06
N ALA A 99 -5.08 -1.96 -5.85
CA ALA A 99 -5.99 -2.31 -6.94
C ALA A 99 -6.11 -1.17 -7.99
N VAL A 100 -5.82 0.07 -7.62
CA VAL A 100 -5.78 1.21 -8.56
C VAL A 100 -4.77 0.99 -9.71
N PHE A 101 -3.71 0.21 -9.48
CA PHE A 101 -2.73 -0.12 -10.53
C PHE A 101 -3.28 -1.03 -11.63
N ALA A 102 -4.48 -1.60 -11.46
CA ALA A 102 -5.20 -2.23 -12.56
C ALA A 102 -5.45 -1.25 -13.71
N LEU A 103 -5.75 0.00 -13.40
CA LEU A 103 -5.89 1.07 -14.40
C LEU A 103 -4.58 1.33 -15.14
N TYR A 104 -3.44 1.31 -14.43
CA TYR A 104 -2.13 1.48 -15.05
C TYR A 104 -1.85 0.38 -16.09
N PHE A 105 -2.08 -0.90 -15.75
CA PHE A 105 -1.92 -2.02 -16.68
C PHE A 105 -2.92 -1.96 -17.83
N LEU A 106 -4.14 -1.52 -17.55
CA LEU A 106 -5.18 -1.32 -18.57
C LEU A 106 -4.79 -0.24 -19.58
N PHE A 107 -4.30 0.93 -19.13
CA PHE A 107 -3.85 2.01 -20.02
C PHE A 107 -2.61 1.62 -20.82
N ARG A 108 -1.71 0.81 -20.24
CA ARG A 108 -0.59 0.22 -20.99
C ARG A 108 -1.01 -0.86 -21.97
N LYS A 109 -2.27 -1.29 -21.97
CA LYS A 109 -2.80 -2.42 -22.75
C LYS A 109 -2.06 -3.74 -22.44
N ASP A 110 -1.49 -3.85 -21.24
CA ASP A 110 -0.81 -5.06 -20.78
C ASP A 110 -1.81 -5.99 -20.08
N TYR A 111 -2.65 -6.62 -20.89
CA TYR A 111 -3.69 -7.53 -20.40
C TYR A 111 -3.12 -8.77 -19.70
N ARG A 112 -1.85 -9.13 -20.00
CA ARG A 112 -1.18 -10.24 -19.34
C ARG A 112 -0.85 -9.90 -17.90
N ALA A 113 -0.27 -8.74 -17.64
CA ALA A 113 0.00 -8.25 -16.29
C ALA A 113 -1.30 -8.05 -15.50
N LEU A 114 -2.33 -7.50 -16.15
CA LEU A 114 -3.67 -7.36 -15.55
C LEU A 114 -4.27 -8.71 -15.16
N GLY A 115 -4.13 -9.73 -16.00
CA GLY A 115 -4.58 -11.09 -15.73
C GLY A 115 -3.84 -11.73 -14.53
N TRP A 116 -2.52 -11.55 -14.44
CA TRP A 116 -1.74 -12.01 -13.29
C TRP A 116 -2.12 -11.29 -12.00
N MET A 117 -2.35 -9.98 -12.08
CA MET A 117 -2.81 -9.17 -10.95
C MET A 117 -4.17 -9.66 -10.44
N ALA A 118 -5.15 -9.82 -11.36
CA ALA A 118 -6.49 -10.29 -11.00
C ALA A 118 -6.47 -11.72 -10.45
N GLY A 119 -5.68 -12.61 -11.06
CA GLY A 119 -5.52 -13.99 -10.60
C GLY A 119 -4.89 -14.09 -9.22
N ALA A 120 -3.82 -13.31 -8.96
CA ALA A 120 -3.19 -13.27 -7.65
C ALA A 120 -4.13 -12.70 -6.58
N PHE A 121 -4.81 -11.59 -6.88
CA PHE A 121 -5.81 -11.00 -5.99
C PHE A 121 -6.90 -12.00 -5.63
N ALA A 122 -7.51 -12.65 -6.64
CA ALA A 122 -8.57 -13.63 -6.43
C ALA A 122 -8.08 -14.85 -5.62
N SER A 123 -6.89 -15.36 -5.92
CA SER A 123 -6.32 -16.53 -5.24
C SER A 123 -6.05 -16.25 -3.75
N PHE A 124 -5.42 -15.11 -3.43
CA PHE A 124 -5.13 -14.76 -2.04
C PHE A 124 -6.40 -14.37 -1.26
N THR A 125 -7.36 -13.72 -1.90
CA THR A 125 -8.67 -13.45 -1.30
C THR A 125 -9.43 -14.75 -1.03
N ALA A 126 -9.40 -15.72 -1.97
CA ALA A 126 -10.00 -17.03 -1.79
C ALA A 126 -9.35 -17.82 -0.65
N LEU A 127 -8.02 -17.79 -0.53
CA LEU A 127 -7.31 -18.38 0.62
C LEU A 127 -7.75 -17.76 1.94
N GLY A 128 -7.90 -16.43 1.99
CA GLY A 128 -8.45 -15.72 3.15
C GLY A 128 -9.89 -16.15 3.46
N ALA A 129 -10.72 -16.31 2.43
CA ALA A 129 -12.10 -16.75 2.58
C ALA A 129 -12.22 -18.19 3.09
N VAL A 130 -11.33 -19.08 2.66
CA VAL A 130 -11.26 -20.46 3.19
C VAL A 130 -10.79 -20.48 4.65
N ALA A 131 -9.77 -19.67 4.97
CA ALA A 131 -9.23 -19.63 6.33
C ALA A 131 -10.19 -18.96 7.33
N ARG A 132 -10.86 -17.87 6.94
CA ARG A 132 -11.75 -17.06 7.79
C ARG A 132 -12.92 -16.47 6.97
N PRO A 133 -13.93 -17.26 6.60
CA PRO A 133 -15.00 -16.84 5.68
C PRO A 133 -15.79 -15.62 6.21
N GLY A 134 -16.11 -15.60 7.50
CA GLY A 134 -16.83 -14.48 8.12
C GLY A 134 -16.07 -13.17 8.09
N MET A 135 -14.75 -13.19 8.32
CA MET A 135 -13.92 -11.97 8.27
C MET A 135 -13.75 -11.45 6.85
N THR A 136 -13.58 -12.34 5.87
CA THR A 136 -13.46 -11.95 4.46
C THR A 136 -14.78 -11.37 3.95
N ALA A 137 -15.90 -11.97 4.27
CA ALA A 137 -17.20 -11.41 3.93
C ALA A 137 -17.40 -10.02 4.57
N ALA A 138 -17.18 -9.88 5.88
CA ALA A 138 -17.30 -8.60 6.57
C ALA A 138 -16.38 -7.52 6.02
N TYR A 139 -15.17 -7.89 5.55
CA TYR A 139 -14.27 -6.95 4.93
C TYR A 139 -14.88 -6.33 3.66
N PHE A 140 -15.47 -7.13 2.78
CA PHE A 140 -16.04 -6.63 1.53
C PHE A 140 -17.41 -5.98 1.72
N THR A 141 -18.28 -6.55 2.57
CA THR A 141 -19.66 -6.05 2.74
C THR A 141 -19.78 -4.90 3.71
N ASP A 142 -18.94 -4.85 4.73
CA ASP A 142 -19.05 -3.84 5.79
C ASP A 142 -17.91 -2.81 5.72
N TYR A 143 -16.64 -3.27 5.65
CA TYR A 143 -15.51 -2.35 5.67
C TYR A 143 -15.37 -1.57 4.35
N VAL A 144 -15.37 -2.26 3.20
CA VAL A 144 -15.14 -1.62 1.89
C VAL A 144 -16.31 -0.72 1.48
N LEU A 145 -17.55 -1.16 1.68
CA LEU A 145 -18.73 -0.38 1.30
C LEU A 145 -18.94 0.85 2.18
N HIS A 146 -18.57 0.79 3.47
CA HIS A 146 -18.76 1.89 4.41
C HIS A 146 -17.45 2.63 4.76
N ILE A 147 -16.43 2.50 3.91
CA ILE A 147 -15.11 3.10 4.17
C ILE A 147 -15.20 4.63 4.31
N GLY A 148 -16.09 5.28 3.57
CA GLY A 148 -16.29 6.73 3.63
C GLY A 148 -16.91 7.23 4.93
N GLU A 149 -17.70 6.40 5.60
CA GLU A 149 -18.35 6.74 6.87
C GLU A 149 -17.42 6.55 8.08
N ARG A 150 -16.43 5.68 7.94
CA ARG A 150 -15.48 5.34 9.02
C ARG A 150 -14.33 6.34 9.16
N TYR A 151 -14.02 7.07 8.11
CA TYR A 151 -12.99 8.09 8.18
C TYR A 151 -13.61 9.41 8.65
N ASP A 152 -13.22 9.84 9.84
CA ASP A 152 -13.52 11.19 10.30
C ASP A 152 -12.84 12.21 9.38
N LEU A 153 -13.65 12.83 8.53
CA LEU A 153 -13.20 13.80 7.54
C LEU A 153 -12.73 15.11 8.19
N SER A 154 -13.07 15.31 9.47
CA SER A 154 -12.69 16.50 10.27
C SER A 154 -11.23 16.44 10.72
N GLN A 155 -10.62 15.25 10.76
CA GLN A 155 -9.24 15.12 11.23
C GLN A 155 -8.25 15.87 10.34
N ALA A 156 -7.36 16.64 10.95
CA ALA A 156 -6.33 17.41 10.26
C ALA A 156 -5.39 16.51 9.40
N GLN A 157 -5.28 15.24 9.75
CA GLN A 157 -4.49 14.23 9.05
C GLN A 157 -5.17 13.70 7.76
N ASN A 158 -6.44 14.01 7.56
CA ASN A 158 -7.17 13.61 6.35
C ASN A 158 -6.77 14.51 5.16
N LEU A 159 -5.74 14.09 4.41
CA LEU A 159 -5.21 14.78 3.24
C LEU A 159 -5.95 14.44 1.93
N THR A 160 -7.13 13.83 2.00
CA THR A 160 -7.94 13.60 0.80
C THR A 160 -8.45 14.92 0.20
N LEU A 161 -8.67 14.94 -1.12
CA LEU A 161 -9.25 16.11 -1.79
C LEU A 161 -10.61 16.51 -1.18
N PHE A 162 -11.38 15.53 -0.73
CA PHE A 162 -12.67 15.77 -0.08
C PHE A 162 -12.49 16.41 1.30
N GLY A 163 -11.55 15.93 2.13
CA GLY A 163 -11.21 16.55 3.41
C GLY A 163 -10.64 17.96 3.25
N ALA A 164 -9.85 18.20 2.18
CA ALA A 164 -9.39 19.54 1.84
C ALA A 164 -10.56 20.46 1.45
N ALA A 165 -11.44 19.99 0.56
CA ALA A 165 -12.62 20.76 0.13
C ALA A 165 -13.53 21.13 1.31
N GLN A 166 -13.78 20.22 2.25
CA GLN A 166 -14.57 20.49 3.45
C GLN A 166 -13.93 21.54 4.35
N ARG A 167 -12.61 21.53 4.51
CA ARG A 167 -11.90 22.56 5.28
C ARG A 167 -11.98 23.93 4.60
N PHE A 168 -11.89 23.99 3.29
CA PHE A 168 -12.03 25.24 2.53
C PHE A 168 -13.46 25.79 2.55
N THR A 169 -14.47 24.93 2.55
CA THR A 169 -15.88 25.36 2.54
C THR A 169 -16.44 25.62 3.94
N CYS A 170 -15.65 25.45 5.00
CA CYS A 170 -16.05 25.60 6.40
C CYS A 170 -17.30 24.79 6.81
N LEU A 171 -17.71 23.79 6.04
CA LEU A 171 -18.86 22.95 6.33
C LEU A 171 -18.73 22.14 7.64
N LEU A 172 -17.49 22.00 8.14
CA LEU A 172 -17.21 21.33 9.41
C LEU A 172 -17.57 22.15 10.65
N TYR A 173 -17.71 23.47 10.51
CA TYR A 173 -18.03 24.37 11.64
C TYR A 173 -19.53 24.58 11.86
N THR A 174 -20.38 24.02 11.01
CA THR A 174 -21.84 24.14 11.09
C THR A 174 -22.53 22.93 11.69
N SER A 175 -21.80 21.91 12.11
CA SER A 175 -22.37 20.78 12.85
C SER A 175 -22.64 21.23 14.29
N PRO A 176 -23.90 21.15 14.81
CA PRO A 176 -24.20 21.50 16.19
C PRO A 176 -23.36 20.63 17.14
N SER A 177 -22.81 21.26 18.15
CA SER A 177 -22.07 20.60 19.22
C SER A 177 -22.96 19.54 19.88
N PRO A 178 -22.46 18.32 20.16
CA PRO A 178 -23.24 17.30 20.89
C PRO A 178 -23.56 17.66 22.33
N ARG A 179 -23.42 18.93 22.73
CA ARG A 179 -23.61 19.44 24.10
C ARG A 179 -24.80 20.37 24.29
N ASP A 180 -25.67 20.49 23.27
CA ASP A 180 -26.93 21.24 23.41
C ASP A 180 -28.12 20.30 23.52
#